data_b7ba7f70884f1185aa3f43a2c83e206e
#
_entry.id   b7ba7f70884f1185aa3f43a2c83e206e
#
_cell.length_a   1.000
_cell.length_b   1.000
_cell.length_c   1.000
_cell.angle_alpha   90.00
_cell.angle_beta   90.00
_cell.angle_gamma   90.00
#
_symmetry.space_group_name_H-M   'P 1'
#
loop_
_entity.id
_entity.type
_entity.pdbx_description
1 polymer ?
#
loop_
_entity_poly.entity_id
_entity_poly.type
_entity_poly.pdbx_seq_one_letter_code
_entity_poly.pdbx_strand_id
1 'polypeptide(L)'
;MQKGSAAARPLCRRHRGRGLIAPALALVALLVAACGGGGGGGGGGSSSGGPTTLKVGVIPIADVAPLYVGIKQGFFKQEKLTIKPQLAEGGATITAQTVSGDLQVGFSNVTSLVIASSKKLPVQIVASGVQAAKDDSGAWDAVLSKKGSPIKDLKALEGKTVSVNNLNNVGPLTINTAMEKAGADYKKVKYVEVPFPDANGALDTGRIDAAFVVEPFVSQGKAQGANEVTHSFEETAPNYAVATYFVTKQYAAQNKDVLDRFVRAINKSLDYSQNHPDRVRQVVPTYTKIPKDVAAKMKLPQWSADLNRPSIQQTADLAQKYGFVDEKPDLGALIRPAGGS
;
A
#
# COMPACT_ATOMS: atom_id res chain seq x y z
N MET A 1 43.75 -15.25 -47.37
CA MET A 1 44.42 -14.01 -47.80
C MET A 1 44.02 -12.93 -46.85
N GLN A 2 44.89 -12.63 -45.99
CA GLN A 2 45.62 -11.40 -45.70
C GLN A 2 44.80 -10.37 -44.93
N LYS A 3 45.15 -10.24 -43.68
CA LYS A 3 46.03 -9.21 -42.99
C LYS A 3 45.30 -7.90 -42.86
N GLY A 4 45.18 -7.18 -41.78
CA GLY A 4 45.99 -7.09 -40.61
C GLY A 4 45.89 -5.69 -40.09
N SER A 5 46.21 -5.47 -38.90
CA SER A 5 47.00 -4.44 -38.23
C SER A 5 46.14 -3.44 -37.46
N ALA A 6 46.12 -3.44 -36.16
CA ALA A 6 47.10 -3.13 -35.10
C ALA A 6 47.25 -1.64 -34.82
N ALA A 7 46.95 -1.33 -33.55
CA ALA A 7 47.67 -0.48 -32.60
C ALA A 7 47.58 1.06 -32.70
N ALA A 8 47.19 1.74 -31.63
CA ALA A 8 48.15 2.46 -30.77
C ALA A 8 47.46 3.20 -29.61
N ARG A 9 47.95 2.96 -28.39
CA ARG A 9 47.90 3.90 -27.26
C ARG A 9 49.06 4.91 -27.38
N PRO A 10 48.93 6.10 -26.82
CA PRO A 10 49.84 6.46 -25.73
C PRO A 10 49.19 7.21 -24.58
N LEU A 11 49.43 6.89 -23.33
CA LEU A 11 50.49 7.33 -22.39
C LEU A 11 50.43 8.79 -21.90
N CYS A 12 50.14 8.87 -20.59
CA CYS A 12 50.71 9.70 -19.54
C CYS A 12 51.10 11.16 -19.81
N ARG A 13 50.56 12.03 -18.96
CA ARG A 13 51.42 13.08 -18.36
C ARG A 13 50.95 13.47 -16.95
N ARG A 14 51.79 13.12 -15.98
CA ARG A 14 51.84 13.65 -14.62
C ARG A 14 52.30 15.11 -14.68
N HIS A 15 51.64 15.99 -13.92
CA HIS A 15 52.34 17.16 -13.39
C HIS A 15 52.12 17.25 -11.89
N ARG A 16 53.26 17.09 -11.20
CA ARG A 16 53.47 17.48 -9.81
C ARG A 16 53.74 19.01 -9.79
N GLY A 17 53.05 19.70 -8.89
CA GLY A 17 53.38 21.05 -8.47
C GLY A 17 53.23 21.15 -6.97
N ARG A 18 54.37 21.12 -6.29
CA ARG A 18 54.53 21.44 -4.87
C ARG A 18 54.50 22.97 -4.71
N GLY A 19 53.77 23.45 -3.68
CA GLY A 19 53.83 24.81 -3.18
C GLY A 19 53.42 24.85 -1.71
N LEU A 20 54.43 24.79 -0.84
CA LEU A 20 54.34 25.15 0.58
C LEU A 20 54.13 26.69 0.69
N ILE A 21 53.40 27.15 1.70
CA ILE A 21 53.75 28.23 2.63
C ILE A 21 52.68 28.23 3.77
N ALA A 22 53.19 28.17 5.00
CA ALA A 22 52.48 28.32 6.28
C ALA A 22 52.60 29.79 6.76
N PRO A 23 52.31 30.15 8.02
CA PRO A 23 51.05 30.41 8.67
C PRO A 23 50.97 31.87 9.16
N ALA A 24 49.78 32.35 9.52
CA ALA A 24 49.68 33.56 10.33
C ALA A 24 48.66 33.36 11.46
N LEU A 25 49.20 33.23 12.65
CA LEU A 25 48.51 33.41 13.93
C LEU A 25 48.07 34.90 14.07
N ALA A 26 46.85 35.10 14.48
CA ALA A 26 46.42 36.34 15.18
C ALA A 26 45.49 35.96 16.34
N LEU A 27 46.05 36.03 17.54
CA LEU A 27 45.39 36.04 18.83
C LEU A 27 44.72 37.42 18.99
N VAL A 28 43.44 37.46 19.39
CA VAL A 28 42.89 38.59 20.20
C VAL A 28 41.97 38.07 21.25
N ALA A 29 42.24 38.56 22.46
CA ALA A 29 41.77 38.11 23.75
C ALA A 29 40.39 38.68 24.12
N LEU A 30 39.75 37.90 25.01
CA LEU A 30 38.88 38.21 26.17
C LEU A 30 38.17 39.58 26.25
N LEU A 31 36.86 39.51 26.41
CA LEU A 31 36.14 40.31 27.42
C LEU A 31 35.03 39.50 28.07
N VAL A 32 35.26 39.13 29.33
CA VAL A 32 34.32 38.61 30.29
C VAL A 32 33.49 39.78 30.82
N ALA A 33 32.17 39.68 30.74
CA ALA A 33 31.27 40.42 31.58
C ALA A 33 30.22 39.46 32.16
N ALA A 34 30.42 39.10 33.40
CA ALA A 34 29.45 38.47 34.28
C ALA A 34 28.46 39.51 34.76
N CYS A 35 27.17 39.23 34.68
CA CYS A 35 26.17 39.73 35.61
C CYS A 35 25.09 38.67 35.76
N GLY A 36 24.91 38.25 36.99
CA GLY A 36 24.08 37.21 37.50
C GLY A 36 22.61 37.60 37.63
N GLY A 37 21.82 36.64 38.00
CA GLY A 37 20.42 36.82 38.43
C GLY A 37 19.58 35.59 38.12
N GLY A 38 19.27 34.85 39.18
CA GLY A 38 18.60 33.62 39.30
C GLY A 38 17.21 33.50 38.66
N GLY A 39 16.72 32.28 38.63
CA GLY A 39 15.34 31.93 38.36
C GLY A 39 15.22 30.59 37.69
N GLY A 40 14.96 29.55 38.49
CA GLY A 40 14.60 28.25 37.97
C GLY A 40 13.37 28.29 37.09
N GLY A 41 13.39 27.53 36.01
CA GLY A 41 12.24 27.34 35.13
C GLY A 41 12.48 26.10 34.31
N GLY A 42 11.78 25.03 34.66
CA GLY A 42 11.78 23.78 33.94
C GLY A 42 11.52 23.98 32.44
N GLY A 43 12.49 23.62 31.62
CA GLY A 43 12.35 23.61 30.17
C GLY A 43 11.40 22.52 29.69
N GLY A 44 10.10 22.76 29.85
CA GLY A 44 9.11 22.05 29.07
C GLY A 44 9.29 22.41 27.61
N GLY A 45 9.80 21.52 26.79
CA GLY A 45 9.86 21.67 25.36
C GLY A 45 8.44 21.90 24.82
N SER A 46 8.06 23.16 24.67
CA SER A 46 6.88 23.56 23.92
C SER A 46 7.10 23.14 22.47
N SER A 47 6.57 21.99 22.10
CA SER A 47 6.38 21.64 20.68
C SER A 47 5.56 22.76 20.06
N SER A 48 6.17 23.54 19.21
CA SER A 48 5.53 24.54 18.38
C SER A 48 4.31 23.92 17.71
N GLY A 49 3.10 24.39 18.11
CA GLY A 49 1.82 23.81 17.79
C GLY A 49 1.34 23.88 16.35
N GLY A 50 2.22 23.63 15.38
CA GLY A 50 1.86 23.53 13.98
C GLY A 50 1.33 22.14 13.61
N PRO A 51 0.64 22.01 12.47
CA PRO A 51 0.15 20.73 12.00
C PRO A 51 1.29 19.77 11.67
N THR A 52 1.19 18.51 12.14
CA THR A 52 2.13 17.44 11.82
C THR A 52 1.88 16.92 10.40
N THR A 53 2.93 16.88 9.56
CA THR A 53 2.82 16.34 8.20
C THR A 53 3.11 14.83 8.21
N LEU A 54 2.23 14.04 7.58
CA LEU A 54 2.40 12.59 7.37
C LEU A 54 2.42 12.28 5.87
N LYS A 55 3.46 11.63 5.41
CA LYS A 55 3.49 10.98 4.09
C LYS A 55 2.81 9.61 4.23
N VAL A 56 1.76 9.41 3.46
CA VAL A 56 0.94 8.18 3.49
C VAL A 56 1.05 7.48 2.15
N GLY A 57 1.65 6.27 2.14
CA GLY A 57 1.73 5.44 0.94
C GLY A 57 0.39 4.83 0.60
N VAL A 58 -0.05 4.96 -0.66
CA VAL A 58 -1.33 4.48 -1.15
C VAL A 58 -1.21 3.96 -2.59
N ILE A 59 -2.16 3.10 -3.00
CA ILE A 59 -2.29 2.62 -4.37
C ILE A 59 -3.41 3.42 -5.04
N PRO A 60 -3.36 3.73 -6.36
CA PRO A 60 -4.42 4.48 -7.05
C PRO A 60 -5.64 3.60 -7.36
N ILE A 61 -6.36 3.16 -6.33
CA ILE A 61 -7.54 2.30 -6.36
C ILE A 61 -8.67 2.86 -5.48
N ALA A 62 -9.89 2.33 -5.62
CA ALA A 62 -11.04 2.82 -4.87
C ALA A 62 -10.92 2.61 -3.35
N ASP A 63 -10.19 1.60 -2.93
CA ASP A 63 -9.95 1.20 -1.53
C ASP A 63 -9.53 2.37 -0.63
N VAL A 64 -8.67 3.26 -1.15
CA VAL A 64 -8.09 4.38 -0.42
C VAL A 64 -8.91 5.66 -0.52
N ALA A 65 -10.08 5.62 -1.16
CA ALA A 65 -10.94 6.80 -1.28
C ALA A 65 -11.23 7.48 0.06
N PRO A 66 -11.45 6.76 1.19
CA PRO A 66 -11.66 7.40 2.49
C PRO A 66 -10.55 8.34 2.92
N LEU A 67 -9.28 8.05 2.61
CA LEU A 67 -8.17 8.95 2.92
C LEU A 67 -8.36 10.30 2.20
N TYR A 68 -8.67 10.27 0.90
CA TYR A 68 -8.87 11.47 0.08
C TYR A 68 -10.16 12.22 0.46
N VAL A 69 -11.23 11.48 0.79
CA VAL A 69 -12.47 12.05 1.33
C VAL A 69 -12.18 12.77 2.64
N GLY A 70 -11.47 12.13 3.58
CA GLY A 70 -11.11 12.72 4.86
C GLY A 70 -10.22 13.96 4.73
N ILE A 71 -9.29 13.99 3.78
CA ILE A 71 -8.51 15.18 3.43
C ILE A 71 -9.44 16.30 2.96
N LYS A 72 -10.34 16.01 2.01
CA LYS A 72 -11.26 16.98 1.42
C LYS A 72 -12.28 17.50 2.44
N GLN A 73 -12.77 16.66 3.36
CA GLN A 73 -13.69 17.02 4.43
C GLN A 73 -13.01 17.70 5.62
N GLY A 74 -11.67 17.76 5.62
CA GLY A 74 -10.89 18.39 6.68
C GLY A 74 -10.78 17.57 7.98
N PHE A 75 -11.10 16.27 7.97
CA PHE A 75 -11.04 15.43 9.18
C PHE A 75 -9.62 15.34 9.74
N PHE A 76 -8.62 15.21 8.87
CA PHE A 76 -7.22 15.23 9.28
C PHE A 76 -6.79 16.61 9.80
N LYS A 77 -7.29 17.70 9.19
CA LYS A 77 -7.00 19.07 9.62
C LYS A 77 -7.57 19.35 11.03
N GLN A 78 -8.75 18.83 11.35
CA GLN A 78 -9.35 18.89 12.70
C GLN A 78 -8.43 18.24 13.75
N GLU A 79 -7.72 17.17 13.36
CA GLU A 79 -6.72 16.49 14.18
C GLU A 79 -5.31 17.11 14.07
N LYS A 80 -5.18 18.33 13.55
CA LYS A 80 -3.90 19.00 13.32
C LYS A 80 -2.90 18.17 12.51
N LEU A 81 -3.38 17.41 11.52
CA LEU A 81 -2.58 16.61 10.60
C LEU A 81 -2.67 17.16 9.18
N THR A 82 -1.54 17.17 8.49
CA THR A 82 -1.45 17.40 7.04
C THR A 82 -1.06 16.09 6.38
N ILE A 83 -1.94 15.51 5.58
CA ILE A 83 -1.68 14.26 4.87
C ILE A 83 -1.11 14.55 3.48
N LYS A 84 0.00 13.89 3.14
CA LYS A 84 0.63 13.90 1.82
C LYS A 84 0.59 12.49 1.23
N PRO A 85 -0.43 12.12 0.44
CA PRO A 85 -0.48 10.82 -0.20
C PRO A 85 0.70 10.63 -1.15
N GLN A 86 1.31 9.44 -1.16
CA GLN A 86 2.36 9.03 -2.07
C GLN A 86 1.88 7.78 -2.81
N LEU A 87 1.76 7.86 -4.14
CA LEU A 87 1.29 6.75 -4.96
C LEU A 87 2.39 5.72 -5.16
N ALA A 88 2.01 4.44 -5.06
CA ALA A 88 2.87 3.30 -5.36
C ALA A 88 2.05 2.19 -6.07
N GLU A 89 2.74 1.24 -6.69
CA GLU A 89 2.12 0.18 -7.49
C GLU A 89 1.46 -0.91 -6.65
N GLY A 90 1.90 -1.09 -5.40
CA GLY A 90 1.35 -2.14 -4.53
C GLY A 90 1.82 -2.09 -3.09
N GLY A 91 1.18 -2.90 -2.25
CA GLY A 91 1.40 -2.96 -0.80
C GLY A 91 2.81 -3.38 -0.41
N ALA A 92 3.47 -4.22 -1.20
CA ALA A 92 4.85 -4.64 -0.94
C ALA A 92 5.83 -3.46 -1.07
N THR A 93 5.69 -2.63 -2.11
CA THR A 93 6.48 -1.41 -2.30
C THR A 93 6.25 -0.41 -1.17
N ILE A 94 4.98 -0.19 -0.78
CA ILE A 94 4.62 0.69 0.34
C ILE A 94 5.22 0.15 1.64
N THR A 95 5.20 -1.16 1.85
CA THR A 95 5.79 -1.77 3.05
C THR A 95 7.29 -1.51 3.12
N ALA A 96 8.02 -1.68 2.02
CA ALA A 96 9.45 -1.38 1.97
C ALA A 96 9.75 0.10 2.27
N GLN A 97 9.00 1.03 1.65
CA GLN A 97 9.14 2.47 1.88
C GLN A 97 8.77 2.92 3.30
N THR A 98 7.80 2.22 3.95
CA THR A 98 7.46 2.50 5.34
C THR A 98 8.55 1.98 6.29
N VAL A 99 9.10 0.80 6.01
CA VAL A 99 10.19 0.22 6.82
C VAL A 99 11.48 1.03 6.68
N SER A 100 11.79 1.60 5.49
CA SER A 100 12.94 2.50 5.30
C SER A 100 12.76 3.88 5.94
N GLY A 101 11.53 4.27 6.31
CA GLY A 101 11.22 5.58 6.91
C GLY A 101 10.85 6.67 5.91
N ASP A 102 10.79 6.36 4.61
CA ASP A 102 10.35 7.30 3.56
C ASP A 102 8.88 7.69 3.73
N LEU A 103 8.07 6.76 4.26
CA LEU A 103 6.66 6.95 4.59
C LEU A 103 6.46 6.77 6.10
N GLN A 104 5.60 7.60 6.70
CA GLN A 104 5.19 7.46 8.09
C GLN A 104 4.08 6.43 8.26
N VAL A 105 3.15 6.39 7.32
CA VAL A 105 2.01 5.46 7.30
C VAL A 105 1.94 4.81 5.92
N GLY A 106 1.64 3.52 5.89
CA GLY A 106 1.37 2.79 4.66
C GLY A 106 -0.04 2.22 4.63
N PHE A 107 -0.62 2.11 3.43
CA PHE A 107 -1.79 1.29 3.15
C PHE A 107 -1.33 0.03 2.44
N SER A 108 -1.68 -1.15 2.95
CA SER A 108 -1.30 -2.42 2.35
C SER A 108 -2.34 -3.50 2.61
N ASN A 109 -2.42 -4.48 1.70
CA ASN A 109 -3.22 -5.66 1.95
C ASN A 109 -2.67 -6.48 3.14
N VAL A 110 -3.56 -7.17 3.83
CA VAL A 110 -3.25 -7.96 5.02
C VAL A 110 -2.24 -9.06 4.71
N THR A 111 -2.33 -9.72 3.55
CA THR A 111 -1.41 -10.79 3.14
C THR A 111 0.04 -10.30 3.10
N SER A 112 0.30 -9.14 2.48
CA SER A 112 1.66 -8.56 2.44
C SER A 112 2.18 -8.20 3.83
N LEU A 113 1.31 -7.75 4.75
CA LEU A 113 1.71 -7.45 6.13
C LEU A 113 1.97 -8.72 6.96
N VAL A 114 1.21 -9.78 6.74
CA VAL A 114 1.45 -11.11 7.31
C VAL A 114 2.83 -11.62 6.85
N ILE A 115 3.13 -11.55 5.55
CA ILE A 115 4.42 -11.94 4.99
C ILE A 115 5.57 -11.08 5.55
N ALA A 116 5.38 -9.76 5.62
CA ALA A 116 6.38 -8.86 6.20
C ALA A 116 6.67 -9.20 7.66
N SER A 117 5.63 -9.45 8.45
CA SER A 117 5.74 -9.81 9.86
C SER A 117 6.38 -11.18 10.07
N SER A 118 6.08 -12.19 9.24
CA SER A 118 6.75 -13.51 9.29
C SER A 118 8.25 -13.40 9.03
N LYS A 119 8.65 -12.46 8.17
CA LYS A 119 10.07 -12.10 7.91
C LYS A 119 10.67 -11.19 8.97
N LYS A 120 9.98 -10.99 10.11
CA LYS A 120 10.42 -10.15 11.25
C LYS A 120 10.59 -8.66 10.90
N LEU A 121 9.98 -8.18 9.80
CA LEU A 121 9.95 -6.75 9.54
C LEU A 121 9.09 -6.04 10.61
N PRO A 122 9.51 -4.87 11.10
CA PRO A 122 8.90 -4.20 12.26
C PRO A 122 7.59 -3.48 11.89
N VAL A 123 6.66 -4.14 11.20
CA VAL A 123 5.37 -3.57 10.82
C VAL A 123 4.31 -3.76 11.90
N GLN A 124 3.36 -2.81 12.01
CA GLN A 124 2.24 -2.86 12.93
C GLN A 124 0.99 -2.25 12.28
N ILE A 125 -0.08 -3.03 12.20
CA ILE A 125 -1.42 -2.58 11.75
C ILE A 125 -2.00 -1.66 12.83
N VAL A 126 -2.53 -0.50 12.40
CA VAL A 126 -3.02 0.54 13.31
C VAL A 126 -4.47 0.94 13.08
N ALA A 127 -4.98 0.76 11.87
CA ALA A 127 -6.37 1.02 11.54
C ALA A 127 -6.85 0.09 10.42
N SER A 128 -8.15 -0.14 10.37
CA SER A 128 -8.81 -0.80 9.25
C SER A 128 -8.65 0.02 7.96
N GLY A 129 -8.81 -0.62 6.83
CA GLY A 129 -8.81 0.02 5.51
C GLY A 129 -10.07 -0.37 4.76
N VAL A 130 -10.11 -1.60 4.25
CA VAL A 130 -11.18 -2.06 3.38
C VAL A 130 -11.45 -3.55 3.60
N GLN A 131 -12.70 -3.93 3.44
CA GLN A 131 -13.20 -5.30 3.54
C GLN A 131 -13.91 -5.70 2.25
N ALA A 132 -13.93 -7.01 1.95
CA ALA A 132 -14.78 -7.58 0.93
C ALA A 132 -16.26 -7.29 1.22
N ALA A 133 -17.09 -7.36 0.22
CA ALA A 133 -18.53 -7.31 0.43
C ALA A 133 -19.04 -8.55 1.15
N LYS A 134 -20.29 -8.51 1.57
CA LYS A 134 -20.94 -9.67 2.21
C LYS A 134 -21.15 -10.80 1.20
N ASP A 135 -21.39 -10.46 -0.05
CA ASP A 135 -21.68 -11.35 -1.17
C ASP A 135 -21.32 -10.68 -2.50
N ASP A 136 -21.40 -11.45 -3.60
CA ASP A 136 -21.03 -11.02 -4.96
C ASP A 136 -21.82 -9.81 -5.46
N SER A 137 -23.02 -9.55 -4.92
CA SER A 137 -23.80 -8.38 -5.35
C SER A 137 -23.11 -7.06 -5.05
N GLY A 138 -22.31 -7.03 -4.01
CA GLY A 138 -21.49 -5.89 -3.60
C GLY A 138 -20.02 -6.00 -4.00
N ALA A 139 -19.59 -7.09 -4.67
CA ALA A 139 -18.20 -7.34 -4.98
C ALA A 139 -17.56 -6.21 -5.80
N TRP A 140 -16.35 -5.84 -5.43
CA TRP A 140 -15.58 -4.73 -6.00
C TRP A 140 -14.19 -5.15 -6.49
N ASP A 141 -13.87 -6.44 -6.39
CA ASP A 141 -12.77 -7.11 -7.10
C ASP A 141 -13.33 -7.99 -8.21
N ALA A 142 -12.51 -8.37 -9.15
CA ALA A 142 -12.80 -9.44 -10.09
C ALA A 142 -11.52 -10.01 -10.70
N VAL A 143 -11.60 -11.29 -11.08
CA VAL A 143 -10.75 -11.83 -12.12
C VAL A 143 -11.50 -11.62 -13.43
N LEU A 144 -10.93 -10.84 -14.34
CA LEU A 144 -11.49 -10.54 -15.66
C LEU A 144 -10.83 -11.36 -16.75
N SER A 145 -11.61 -11.79 -17.73
CA SER A 145 -11.11 -12.35 -18.98
C SER A 145 -11.53 -11.49 -20.18
N LYS A 146 -10.77 -11.57 -21.29
CA LYS A 146 -11.04 -10.77 -22.48
C LYS A 146 -12.43 -11.09 -23.03
N LYS A 147 -13.09 -10.10 -23.67
CA LYS A 147 -14.34 -10.28 -24.42
C LYS A 147 -14.23 -11.47 -25.38
N GLY A 148 -15.21 -12.37 -25.30
CA GLY A 148 -15.23 -13.56 -26.15
C GLY A 148 -14.26 -14.68 -25.75
N SER A 149 -13.50 -14.51 -24.66
CA SER A 149 -12.64 -15.56 -24.12
C SER A 149 -13.46 -16.77 -23.66
N PRO A 150 -12.94 -18.00 -23.81
CA PRO A 150 -13.54 -19.20 -23.25
C PRO A 150 -13.39 -19.29 -21.73
N ILE A 151 -12.56 -18.43 -21.11
CA ILE A 151 -12.34 -18.38 -19.67
C ILE A 151 -13.54 -17.68 -19.02
N LYS A 152 -14.43 -18.45 -18.40
CA LYS A 152 -15.67 -17.98 -17.78
C LYS A 152 -15.87 -18.46 -16.35
N ASP A 153 -15.00 -19.33 -15.87
CA ASP A 153 -15.04 -19.90 -14.54
C ASP A 153 -13.62 -20.16 -14.01
N LEU A 154 -13.54 -20.52 -12.72
CA LEU A 154 -12.28 -20.77 -12.04
C LEU A 154 -11.49 -21.97 -12.62
N LYS A 155 -12.17 -23.00 -13.11
CA LYS A 155 -11.52 -24.18 -13.69
C LYS A 155 -10.83 -23.84 -15.01
N ALA A 156 -11.38 -22.93 -15.78
CA ALA A 156 -10.80 -22.46 -17.04
C ALA A 156 -9.50 -21.62 -16.83
N LEU A 157 -9.16 -21.24 -15.59
CA LEU A 157 -7.90 -20.58 -15.25
C LEU A 157 -6.71 -21.55 -15.17
N GLU A 158 -6.94 -22.88 -15.13
CA GLU A 158 -5.87 -23.87 -15.12
C GLU A 158 -4.96 -23.73 -16.36
N GLY A 159 -3.67 -23.61 -16.16
CA GLY A 159 -2.66 -23.41 -17.21
C GLY A 159 -2.59 -22.00 -17.79
N LYS A 160 -3.40 -21.05 -17.30
CA LYS A 160 -3.48 -19.68 -17.81
C LYS A 160 -2.51 -18.73 -17.09
N THR A 161 -2.18 -17.65 -17.80
CA THR A 161 -1.41 -16.54 -17.24
C THR A 161 -2.38 -15.50 -16.68
N VAL A 162 -2.35 -15.31 -15.36
CA VAL A 162 -3.20 -14.38 -14.62
C VAL A 162 -2.36 -13.25 -14.06
N SER A 163 -2.70 -12.01 -14.40
CA SER A 163 -2.01 -10.87 -13.82
C SER A 163 -2.55 -10.53 -12.42
N VAL A 164 -1.62 -10.11 -11.57
CA VAL A 164 -1.85 -9.56 -10.23
C VAL A 164 -0.93 -8.37 -10.03
N ASN A 165 -1.26 -7.44 -9.15
CA ASN A 165 -0.40 -6.28 -8.94
C ASN A 165 0.91 -6.59 -8.20
N ASN A 166 0.94 -7.67 -7.40
CA ASN A 166 2.17 -8.23 -6.81
C ASN A 166 2.01 -9.75 -6.64
N LEU A 167 3.08 -10.55 -6.81
CA LEU A 167 3.03 -12.01 -6.75
C LEU A 167 2.73 -12.55 -5.35
N ASN A 168 3.32 -11.95 -4.30
CA ASN A 168 3.09 -12.35 -2.91
C ASN A 168 2.07 -11.40 -2.26
N ASN A 169 0.79 -11.57 -2.58
CA ASN A 169 -0.24 -10.60 -2.33
C ASN A 169 -1.61 -11.27 -2.11
N VAL A 170 -2.59 -10.45 -1.77
CA VAL A 170 -3.98 -10.88 -1.58
C VAL A 170 -4.58 -11.52 -2.84
N GLY A 171 -4.27 -11.02 -4.05
CA GLY A 171 -4.80 -11.57 -5.30
C GLY A 171 -4.51 -13.06 -5.48
N PRO A 172 -3.23 -13.50 -5.54
CA PRO A 172 -2.93 -14.94 -5.63
C PRO A 172 -3.48 -15.76 -4.46
N LEU A 173 -3.49 -15.22 -3.24
CA LEU A 173 -4.01 -15.92 -2.07
C LEU A 173 -5.50 -16.20 -2.19
N THR A 174 -6.30 -15.20 -2.58
CA THR A 174 -7.75 -15.34 -2.68
C THR A 174 -8.18 -16.11 -3.92
N ILE A 175 -7.48 -15.95 -5.05
CA ILE A 175 -7.71 -16.78 -6.25
C ILE A 175 -7.42 -18.24 -5.96
N ASN A 176 -6.30 -18.57 -5.30
CA ASN A 176 -5.99 -19.93 -4.90
C ASN A 176 -7.09 -20.52 -4.01
N THR A 177 -7.60 -19.71 -3.07
CA THR A 177 -8.70 -20.12 -2.18
C THR A 177 -9.99 -20.40 -2.96
N ALA A 178 -10.36 -19.51 -3.87
CA ALA A 178 -11.55 -19.66 -4.71
C ALA A 178 -11.44 -20.89 -5.61
N MET A 179 -10.29 -21.09 -6.27
CA MET A 179 -10.04 -22.24 -7.13
C MET A 179 -10.10 -23.57 -6.37
N GLU A 180 -9.48 -23.63 -5.20
CA GLU A 180 -9.52 -24.84 -4.35
C GLU A 180 -10.95 -25.18 -3.93
N LYS A 181 -11.75 -24.19 -3.51
CA LYS A 181 -13.17 -24.38 -3.17
C LYS A 181 -13.99 -24.87 -4.36
N ALA A 182 -13.66 -24.42 -5.57
CA ALA A 182 -14.29 -24.88 -6.81
C ALA A 182 -13.74 -26.21 -7.34
N GLY A 183 -12.81 -26.86 -6.65
CA GLY A 183 -12.18 -28.12 -7.08
C GLY A 183 -11.25 -27.96 -8.29
N ALA A 184 -10.73 -26.75 -8.52
CA ALA A 184 -9.76 -26.44 -9.57
C ALA A 184 -8.32 -26.42 -9.02
N ASP A 185 -7.35 -26.75 -9.88
CA ASP A 185 -5.94 -26.83 -9.49
C ASP A 185 -5.23 -25.47 -9.66
N TYR A 186 -5.21 -24.68 -8.58
CA TYR A 186 -4.55 -23.38 -8.55
C TYR A 186 -3.03 -23.43 -8.84
N LYS A 187 -2.36 -24.58 -8.62
CA LYS A 187 -0.93 -24.74 -8.88
C LYS A 187 -0.57 -24.66 -10.36
N LYS A 188 -1.58 -24.82 -11.24
CA LYS A 188 -1.42 -24.67 -12.67
C LYS A 188 -1.48 -23.22 -13.17
N VAL A 189 -1.95 -22.27 -12.33
CA VAL A 189 -2.02 -20.85 -12.70
C VAL A 189 -0.62 -20.24 -12.74
N LYS A 190 -0.33 -19.46 -13.79
CA LYS A 190 0.90 -18.68 -13.90
C LYS A 190 0.62 -17.24 -13.54
N TYR A 191 0.99 -16.84 -12.33
CA TYR A 191 0.85 -15.44 -11.92
C TYR A 191 1.98 -14.58 -12.49
N VAL A 192 1.63 -13.37 -12.98
CA VAL A 192 2.56 -12.35 -13.46
C VAL A 192 2.21 -10.99 -12.86
N GLU A 193 3.22 -10.18 -12.57
CA GLU A 193 3.01 -8.84 -12.05
C GLU A 193 2.66 -7.85 -13.15
N VAL A 194 1.51 -7.20 -13.03
CA VAL A 194 1.08 -6.08 -13.86
C VAL A 194 0.34 -5.10 -12.95
N PRO A 195 0.78 -3.83 -12.87
CA PRO A 195 0.08 -2.81 -12.09
C PRO A 195 -1.39 -2.68 -12.52
N PHE A 196 -2.29 -2.43 -11.59
CA PHE A 196 -3.72 -2.34 -11.87
C PHE A 196 -4.09 -1.40 -13.03
N PRO A 197 -3.48 -0.20 -13.16
CA PRO A 197 -3.78 0.68 -14.30
C PRO A 197 -3.47 0.08 -15.69
N ASP A 198 -2.54 -0.88 -15.74
CA ASP A 198 -2.07 -1.49 -17.00
C ASP A 198 -2.72 -2.84 -17.29
N ALA A 199 -3.42 -3.42 -16.30
CA ALA A 199 -3.93 -4.79 -16.37
C ALA A 199 -4.96 -4.98 -17.50
N ASN A 200 -5.94 -4.06 -17.64
CA ASN A 200 -6.93 -4.14 -18.71
C ASN A 200 -6.30 -4.04 -20.10
N GLY A 201 -5.30 -3.16 -20.27
CA GLY A 201 -4.56 -3.05 -21.52
C GLY A 201 -3.73 -4.30 -21.85
N ALA A 202 -3.14 -4.95 -20.82
CA ALA A 202 -2.45 -6.23 -21.00
C ALA A 202 -3.41 -7.35 -21.39
N LEU A 203 -4.62 -7.36 -20.82
CA LEU A 203 -5.69 -8.30 -21.14
C LEU A 203 -6.17 -8.12 -22.58
N ASP A 204 -6.46 -6.88 -23.00
CA ASP A 204 -6.94 -6.56 -24.35
C ASP A 204 -5.95 -6.94 -25.45
N THR A 205 -4.65 -6.75 -25.19
CA THR A 205 -3.58 -7.12 -26.14
C THR A 205 -3.23 -8.60 -26.12
N GLY A 206 -3.82 -9.41 -25.20
CA GLY A 206 -3.55 -10.84 -25.09
C GLY A 206 -2.18 -11.18 -24.50
N ARG A 207 -1.53 -10.23 -23.80
CA ARG A 207 -0.28 -10.51 -23.07
C ARG A 207 -0.52 -11.38 -21.84
N ILE A 208 -1.75 -11.40 -21.34
CA ILE A 208 -2.25 -12.21 -20.23
C ILE A 208 -3.60 -12.81 -20.62
N ASP A 209 -3.93 -13.94 -20.03
CA ASP A 209 -5.20 -14.63 -20.29
C ASP A 209 -6.35 -14.10 -19.41
N ALA A 210 -6.01 -13.72 -18.18
CA ALA A 210 -6.94 -13.12 -17.23
C ALA A 210 -6.24 -12.08 -16.35
N ALA A 211 -7.01 -11.15 -15.78
CA ALA A 211 -6.51 -10.07 -14.95
C ALA A 211 -7.28 -10.03 -13.63
N PHE A 212 -6.57 -10.16 -12.49
CA PHE A 212 -7.13 -9.79 -11.21
C PHE A 212 -7.04 -8.28 -11.04
N VAL A 213 -8.17 -7.66 -10.84
CA VAL A 213 -8.29 -6.21 -10.65
C VAL A 213 -9.30 -5.87 -9.55
N VAL A 214 -9.18 -4.66 -9.02
CA VAL A 214 -10.14 -4.06 -8.09
C VAL A 214 -10.73 -2.80 -8.69
N GLU A 215 -11.79 -2.24 -8.08
CA GLU A 215 -12.34 -0.98 -8.57
C GLU A 215 -11.33 0.18 -8.45
N PRO A 216 -11.29 1.08 -9.42
CA PRO A 216 -12.24 1.27 -10.53
C PRO A 216 -11.93 0.46 -11.80
N PHE A 217 -10.93 -0.42 -11.78
CA PHE A 217 -10.46 -1.16 -12.97
C PHE A 217 -11.39 -2.32 -13.35
N VAL A 218 -12.19 -2.84 -12.41
CA VAL A 218 -13.28 -3.77 -12.71
C VAL A 218 -14.30 -3.10 -13.64
N SER A 219 -14.82 -1.94 -13.22
CA SER A 219 -15.78 -1.17 -14.04
C SER A 219 -15.20 -0.73 -15.38
N GLN A 220 -13.91 -0.38 -15.44
CA GLN A 220 -13.23 -0.05 -16.68
C GLN A 220 -13.16 -1.25 -17.62
N GLY A 221 -12.72 -2.43 -17.15
CA GLY A 221 -12.65 -3.64 -17.95
C GLY A 221 -14.02 -4.09 -18.47
N LYS A 222 -15.05 -4.01 -17.61
CA LYS A 222 -16.45 -4.28 -18.01
C LYS A 222 -16.95 -3.33 -19.09
N ALA A 223 -16.63 -2.04 -19.00
CA ALA A 223 -16.97 -1.08 -20.03
C ALA A 223 -16.30 -1.39 -21.38
N GLN A 224 -15.15 -2.07 -21.38
CA GLN A 224 -14.45 -2.59 -22.57
C GLN A 224 -14.99 -3.96 -23.01
N GLY A 225 -15.93 -4.54 -22.27
CA GLY A 225 -16.60 -5.81 -22.59
C GLY A 225 -15.91 -7.05 -22.02
N ALA A 226 -15.01 -6.92 -21.03
CA ALA A 226 -14.44 -8.05 -20.33
C ALA A 226 -15.51 -8.87 -19.60
N ASN A 227 -15.30 -10.19 -19.48
CA ASN A 227 -16.15 -11.08 -18.70
C ASN A 227 -15.61 -11.14 -17.26
N GLU A 228 -16.50 -11.14 -16.27
CA GLU A 228 -16.17 -11.50 -14.89
C GLU A 228 -16.08 -13.03 -14.77
N VAL A 229 -14.97 -13.53 -14.23
CA VAL A 229 -14.74 -14.96 -14.01
C VAL A 229 -15.08 -15.34 -12.57
N THR A 230 -14.66 -14.51 -11.61
CA THR A 230 -14.94 -14.70 -10.17
C THR A 230 -14.69 -13.41 -9.40
N HIS A 231 -15.24 -13.34 -8.19
CA HIS A 231 -14.99 -12.35 -7.16
C HIS A 231 -14.24 -13.03 -6.00
N SER A 232 -12.91 -13.01 -6.07
CA SER A 232 -12.08 -13.87 -5.22
C SER A 232 -12.10 -13.49 -3.74
N PHE A 233 -12.42 -12.25 -3.41
CA PHE A 233 -12.52 -11.80 -2.02
C PHE A 233 -13.74 -12.42 -1.34
N GLU A 234 -14.91 -12.31 -1.95
CA GLU A 234 -16.17 -12.86 -1.45
C GLU A 234 -16.13 -14.39 -1.40
N GLU A 235 -15.52 -15.02 -2.39
CA GLU A 235 -15.25 -16.46 -2.41
C GLU A 235 -14.34 -16.90 -1.25
N THR A 236 -13.45 -16.03 -0.78
CA THR A 236 -12.61 -16.33 0.37
C THR A 236 -13.43 -16.30 1.65
N ALA A 237 -14.09 -15.19 1.95
CA ALA A 237 -15.05 -15.06 3.05
C ALA A 237 -15.88 -13.78 2.94
N PRO A 238 -17.14 -13.77 3.42
CA PRO A 238 -17.89 -12.53 3.62
C PRO A 238 -17.16 -11.55 4.53
N ASN A 239 -17.14 -10.27 4.18
CA ASN A 239 -16.46 -9.20 4.93
C ASN A 239 -14.96 -9.50 5.18
N TYR A 240 -14.31 -10.20 4.28
CA TYR A 240 -12.88 -10.51 4.38
C TYR A 240 -12.04 -9.24 4.51
N ALA A 241 -11.13 -9.18 5.51
CA ALA A 241 -10.25 -8.04 5.71
C ALA A 241 -9.18 -8.00 4.60
N VAL A 242 -9.38 -7.13 3.61
CA VAL A 242 -8.51 -7.06 2.43
C VAL A 242 -7.27 -6.24 2.72
N ALA A 243 -7.42 -5.01 3.25
CA ALA A 243 -6.30 -4.10 3.46
C ALA A 243 -6.49 -3.21 4.70
N THR A 244 -5.37 -2.70 5.21
CA THR A 244 -5.29 -1.94 6.46
C THR A 244 -4.27 -0.83 6.35
N TYR A 245 -4.33 0.15 7.27
CA TYR A 245 -3.27 1.11 7.49
C TYR A 245 -2.29 0.57 8.52
N PHE A 246 -1.00 0.77 8.27
CA PHE A 246 0.09 0.28 9.10
C PHE A 246 1.22 1.30 9.21
N VAL A 247 2.06 1.11 10.22
CA VAL A 247 3.27 1.89 10.48
C VAL A 247 4.40 0.94 10.89
N THR A 248 5.62 1.45 11.12
CA THR A 248 6.63 0.66 11.83
C THR A 248 6.36 0.66 13.35
N LYS A 249 6.74 -0.43 14.04
CA LYS A 249 6.66 -0.51 15.52
C LYS A 249 7.41 0.63 16.19
N GLN A 250 8.57 1.02 15.64
CA GLN A 250 9.35 2.15 16.13
C GLN A 250 8.58 3.46 16.01
N TYR A 251 7.97 3.72 14.84
CA TYR A 251 7.17 4.93 14.65
C TYR A 251 5.99 4.99 15.62
N ALA A 252 5.30 3.86 15.82
CA ALA A 252 4.17 3.76 16.75
C ALA A 252 4.58 4.08 18.19
N ALA A 253 5.75 3.58 18.64
CA ALA A 253 6.26 3.84 19.99
C ALA A 253 6.67 5.30 20.21
N GLN A 254 7.29 5.93 19.22
CA GLN A 254 7.81 7.29 19.30
C GLN A 254 6.77 8.39 19.04
N ASN A 255 5.68 8.07 18.34
CA ASN A 255 4.69 9.05 17.86
C ASN A 255 3.25 8.70 18.25
N LYS A 256 3.05 8.22 19.46
CA LYS A 256 1.75 7.69 19.94
C LYS A 256 0.61 8.69 19.72
N ASP A 257 0.76 9.95 20.13
CA ASP A 257 -0.26 11.00 19.98
C ASP A 257 -0.59 11.28 18.51
N VAL A 258 0.44 11.40 17.64
CA VAL A 258 0.24 11.61 16.20
C VAL A 258 -0.55 10.46 15.59
N LEU A 259 -0.20 9.24 15.99
CA LEU A 259 -0.85 8.03 15.49
C LEU A 259 -2.31 7.92 15.96
N ASP A 260 -2.59 8.25 17.21
CA ASP A 260 -3.95 8.26 17.77
C ASP A 260 -4.84 9.28 17.02
N ARG A 261 -4.30 10.46 16.72
CA ARG A 261 -4.97 11.48 15.88
C ARG A 261 -5.22 10.98 14.46
N PHE A 262 -4.24 10.30 13.85
CA PHE A 262 -4.40 9.69 12.52
C PHE A 262 -5.51 8.63 12.53
N VAL A 263 -5.51 7.73 13.52
CA VAL A 263 -6.52 6.66 13.66
C VAL A 263 -7.93 7.26 13.83
N ARG A 264 -8.10 8.30 14.66
CA ARG A 264 -9.41 8.96 14.78
C ARG A 264 -9.88 9.56 13.45
N ALA A 265 -8.99 10.27 12.74
CA ALA A 265 -9.32 10.91 11.47
C ALA A 265 -9.65 9.90 10.38
N ILE A 266 -8.86 8.80 10.27
CA ILE A 266 -9.11 7.78 9.24
C ILE A 266 -10.37 6.98 9.54
N ASN A 267 -10.64 6.61 10.80
CA ASN A 267 -11.87 5.92 11.17
C ASN A 267 -13.11 6.78 10.85
N LYS A 268 -13.08 8.07 11.18
CA LYS A 268 -14.13 9.02 10.77
C LYS A 268 -14.29 9.09 9.25
N SER A 269 -13.16 9.00 8.51
CA SER A 269 -13.17 9.02 7.04
C SER A 269 -13.78 7.75 6.45
N LEU A 270 -13.49 6.58 7.04
CA LEU A 270 -14.07 5.28 6.65
C LEU A 270 -15.59 5.30 6.85
N ASP A 271 -16.05 5.67 8.05
CA ASP A 271 -17.47 5.74 8.38
C ASP A 271 -18.22 6.77 7.49
N TYR A 272 -17.62 7.93 7.29
CA TYR A 272 -18.20 8.94 6.39
C TYR A 272 -18.30 8.43 4.95
N SER A 273 -17.26 7.80 4.43
CA SER A 273 -17.24 7.29 3.05
C SER A 273 -18.25 6.17 2.83
N GLN A 274 -18.42 5.28 3.81
CA GLN A 274 -19.42 4.22 3.77
C GLN A 274 -20.84 4.78 3.61
N ASN A 275 -21.13 5.91 4.26
CA ASN A 275 -22.45 6.54 4.27
C ASN A 275 -22.64 7.61 3.17
N HIS A 276 -21.60 7.95 2.41
CA HIS A 276 -21.64 8.99 1.39
C HIS A 276 -21.01 8.53 0.06
N PRO A 277 -21.61 7.53 -0.62
CA PRO A 277 -21.07 6.91 -1.84
C PRO A 277 -20.78 7.92 -2.95
N ASP A 278 -21.60 8.97 -3.08
CA ASP A 278 -21.41 9.99 -4.11
C ASP A 278 -20.13 10.80 -3.88
N ARG A 279 -19.74 11.05 -2.63
CA ARG A 279 -18.48 11.73 -2.30
C ARG A 279 -17.28 10.88 -2.68
N VAL A 280 -17.38 9.56 -2.50
CA VAL A 280 -16.38 8.60 -2.92
C VAL A 280 -16.23 8.62 -4.44
N ARG A 281 -17.31 8.47 -5.19
CA ARG A 281 -17.30 8.50 -6.66
C ARG A 281 -16.74 9.80 -7.24
N GLN A 282 -16.97 10.94 -6.55
CA GLN A 282 -16.40 12.24 -6.92
C GLN A 282 -14.91 12.36 -6.67
N VAL A 283 -14.36 11.67 -5.66
CA VAL A 283 -12.94 11.80 -5.29
C VAL A 283 -12.05 10.84 -6.05
N VAL A 284 -12.50 9.63 -6.40
CA VAL A 284 -11.69 8.61 -7.08
C VAL A 284 -11.03 9.13 -8.37
N PRO A 285 -11.70 9.85 -9.26
CA PRO A 285 -11.05 10.40 -10.47
C PRO A 285 -9.97 11.44 -10.19
N THR A 286 -9.86 11.95 -8.98
CA THR A 286 -8.86 12.99 -8.64
C THR A 286 -7.46 12.41 -8.41
N TYR A 287 -7.33 11.12 -8.16
CA TYR A 287 -6.05 10.43 -7.91
C TYR A 287 -5.85 9.17 -8.75
N THR A 288 -6.89 8.75 -9.49
CA THR A 288 -6.82 7.73 -10.53
C THR A 288 -6.97 8.41 -11.90
N LYS A 289 -6.63 7.73 -12.98
CA LYS A 289 -6.85 8.24 -14.35
C LYS A 289 -8.19 7.77 -14.92
N ILE A 290 -9.12 7.33 -14.08
CA ILE A 290 -10.41 6.77 -14.50
C ILE A 290 -11.38 7.89 -14.93
N PRO A 291 -12.10 7.72 -16.06
CA PRO A 291 -13.16 8.64 -16.45
C PRO A 291 -14.26 8.76 -15.40
N LYS A 292 -14.86 9.95 -15.27
CA LYS A 292 -15.89 10.22 -14.25
C LYS A 292 -17.15 9.36 -14.44
N ASP A 293 -17.51 9.03 -15.67
CA ASP A 293 -18.68 8.17 -16.00
C ASP A 293 -18.44 6.72 -15.57
N VAL A 294 -17.21 6.21 -15.64
CA VAL A 294 -16.81 4.91 -15.10
C VAL A 294 -16.89 4.94 -13.58
N ALA A 295 -16.29 5.96 -12.95
CA ALA A 295 -16.33 6.11 -11.49
C ALA A 295 -17.77 6.26 -10.94
N ALA A 296 -18.68 6.87 -11.69
CA ALA A 296 -20.09 7.01 -11.30
C ALA A 296 -20.81 5.66 -11.19
N LYS A 297 -20.38 4.64 -11.93
CA LYS A 297 -21.02 3.32 -12.02
C LYS A 297 -20.31 2.24 -11.22
N MET A 298 -19.08 2.52 -10.72
CA MET A 298 -18.29 1.52 -10.01
C MET A 298 -19.01 1.05 -8.74
N LYS A 299 -18.83 -0.22 -8.39
CA LYS A 299 -19.17 -0.75 -7.08
C LYS A 299 -18.19 -0.20 -6.05
N LEU A 300 -18.65 0.03 -4.84
CA LEU A 300 -17.81 0.61 -3.81
C LEU A 300 -17.35 -0.46 -2.83
N PRO A 301 -16.07 -0.43 -2.44
CA PRO A 301 -15.58 -1.26 -1.35
C PRO A 301 -16.37 -1.07 -0.06
N GLN A 302 -16.29 -2.06 0.83
CA GLN A 302 -16.83 -1.93 2.19
C GLN A 302 -15.78 -1.33 3.11
N TRP A 303 -16.12 -0.22 3.75
CA TRP A 303 -15.26 0.44 4.71
C TRP A 303 -15.84 0.34 6.12
N SER A 304 -15.02 -0.06 7.07
CA SER A 304 -15.38 -0.19 8.47
C SER A 304 -14.18 0.19 9.35
N ALA A 305 -14.42 0.80 10.49
CA ALA A 305 -13.39 1.01 11.49
C ALA A 305 -12.99 -0.29 12.22
N ASP A 306 -13.79 -1.35 12.11
CA ASP A 306 -13.48 -2.66 12.67
C ASP A 306 -12.39 -3.35 11.84
N LEU A 307 -11.32 -3.79 12.51
CA LEU A 307 -10.20 -4.53 11.90
C LEU A 307 -10.56 -5.95 11.45
N ASN A 308 -11.69 -6.51 11.87
CA ASN A 308 -12.05 -7.91 11.63
C ASN A 308 -10.88 -8.88 11.91
N ARG A 309 -10.41 -8.91 13.16
CA ARG A 309 -9.27 -9.73 13.59
C ARG A 309 -9.39 -11.22 13.19
N PRO A 310 -10.57 -11.87 13.26
CA PRO A 310 -10.74 -13.23 12.76
C PRO A 310 -10.36 -13.41 11.29
N SER A 311 -10.68 -12.44 10.44
CA SER A 311 -10.30 -12.46 9.02
C SER A 311 -8.79 -12.28 8.81
N ILE A 312 -8.13 -11.47 9.66
CA ILE A 312 -6.66 -11.33 9.63
C ILE A 312 -6.00 -12.66 10.03
N GLN A 313 -6.55 -13.38 11.03
CA GLN A 313 -6.10 -14.71 11.38
C GLN A 313 -6.29 -15.69 10.21
N GLN A 314 -7.45 -15.68 9.57
CA GLN A 314 -7.72 -16.52 8.38
C GLN A 314 -6.70 -16.25 7.27
N THR A 315 -6.33 -14.98 7.04
CA THR A 315 -5.28 -14.63 6.06
C THR A 315 -3.93 -15.25 6.42
N ALA A 316 -3.55 -15.25 7.70
CA ALA A 316 -2.31 -15.89 8.14
C ALA A 316 -2.34 -17.42 7.95
N ASP A 317 -3.49 -18.05 8.20
CA ASP A 317 -3.69 -19.48 8.00
C ASP A 317 -3.61 -19.85 6.51
N LEU A 318 -4.26 -19.08 5.64
CA LEU A 318 -4.22 -19.28 4.19
C LEU A 318 -2.82 -18.99 3.62
N ALA A 319 -2.12 -17.98 4.14
CA ALA A 319 -0.76 -17.65 3.72
C ALA A 319 0.21 -18.81 4.02
N GLN A 320 0.07 -19.47 5.17
CA GLN A 320 0.84 -20.67 5.48
C GLN A 320 0.42 -21.85 4.60
N LYS A 321 -0.87 -22.08 4.46
CA LYS A 321 -1.41 -23.18 3.63
C LYS A 321 -0.90 -23.13 2.19
N TYR A 322 -0.83 -21.96 1.59
CA TYR A 322 -0.38 -21.80 0.20
C TYR A 322 1.12 -21.51 0.05
N GLY A 323 1.89 -21.58 1.14
CA GLY A 323 3.34 -21.44 1.09
C GLY A 323 3.84 -20.00 0.88
N PHE A 324 3.03 -19.00 1.20
CA PHE A 324 3.47 -17.60 1.22
C PHE A 324 4.34 -17.29 2.44
N VAL A 325 4.15 -18.05 3.52
CA VAL A 325 4.96 -18.02 4.74
C VAL A 325 5.21 -19.44 5.22
N ASP A 326 6.41 -19.69 5.77
CA ASP A 326 6.76 -20.97 6.39
C ASP A 326 6.06 -21.11 7.74
N GLU A 327 6.05 -20.01 8.52
CA GLU A 327 5.42 -19.91 9.83
C GLU A 327 4.52 -18.69 9.92
N LYS A 328 3.39 -18.83 10.59
CA LYS A 328 2.49 -17.72 10.87
C LYS A 328 3.16 -16.70 11.79
N PRO A 329 3.02 -15.39 11.53
CA PRO A 329 3.52 -14.38 12.44
C PRO A 329 2.69 -14.32 13.73
N ASP A 330 3.29 -13.77 14.78
CA ASP A 330 2.56 -13.36 15.98
C ASP A 330 1.63 -12.17 15.64
N LEU A 331 0.33 -12.46 15.55
CA LEU A 331 -0.68 -11.44 15.25
C LEU A 331 -0.88 -10.44 16.40
N GLY A 332 -0.59 -10.83 17.64
CA GLY A 332 -0.57 -9.90 18.78
C GLY A 332 0.49 -8.81 18.61
N ALA A 333 1.64 -9.18 18.03
CA ALA A 333 2.70 -8.23 17.72
C ALA A 333 2.46 -7.45 16.41
N LEU A 334 1.70 -8.04 15.46
CA LEU A 334 1.37 -7.40 14.18
C LEU A 334 0.26 -6.35 14.33
N ILE A 335 -0.72 -6.58 15.19
CA ILE A 335 -1.87 -5.70 15.34
C ILE A 335 -1.69 -4.85 16.61
N ARG A 336 -1.73 -3.52 16.45
CA ARG A 336 -1.70 -2.61 17.58
C ARG A 336 -2.82 -2.97 18.58
N PRO A 337 -2.53 -3.08 19.88
CA PRO A 337 -3.57 -3.21 20.90
C PRO A 337 -4.58 -2.06 20.77
N ALA A 338 -5.88 -2.35 20.93
CA ALA A 338 -6.88 -1.31 21.05
C ALA A 338 -6.46 -0.38 22.18
N GLY A 339 -6.44 0.93 21.95
CA GLY A 339 -5.78 1.90 22.79
C GLY A 339 -5.97 1.66 24.28
N GLY A 340 -4.88 1.40 24.95
CA GLY A 340 -4.77 1.64 26.37
C GLY A 340 -4.86 3.15 26.55
N SER A 341 -5.92 3.57 27.19
CA SER A 341 -6.13 4.89 27.78
C SER A 341 -4.93 5.29 28.65
#